data_506c777c1e324959e485881f40aab0c7
#
_entry.id   506c777c1e324959e485881f40aab0c7
#
_cell.length_a   1.000
_cell.length_b   1.000
_cell.length_c   1.000
_cell.angle_alpha   90.00
_cell.angle_beta   90.00
_cell.angle_gamma   90.00
#
_symmetry.space_group_name_H-M   'P 1'
#
loop_
_entity.id
_entity.type
_entity.pdbx_description
1 polymer ?
#
loop_
_entity_poly.entity_id
_entity_poly.type
_entity_poly.pdbx_seq_one_letter_code
_entity_poly.pdbx_strand_id
1 'polypeptide(L)'
;MLNVRDIITFAETVPIDAILPTVGRQIEKNTAIAAEGLRNSWGANIGSTLLESSQDWATQARAWAAAGSDARMNGCEMPVVIVSGSGNQGITASVPVWKYGKLMGADDDTILRAVCLSDLITIHQKTGIGRLSAYCGAVSAGVGAGCGIAWLRGADCEGISHTLENAVAMISGCICDGAKASCASKIAMGVDCGILGYDMYAGGNNFRPGDGILGNDVEDTVRNVGVLAAQGMRETDRVILKIMTE
;
A
#
# COMPACT_ATOMS: atom_id res chain seq x y z
N MET A 1 10.77 18.62 -4.23
CA MET A 1 10.76 17.14 -4.08
C MET A 1 9.63 16.84 -3.13
N LEU A 2 8.82 15.79 -3.36
CA LEU A 2 7.78 15.39 -2.41
C LEU A 2 8.41 15.05 -1.07
N ASN A 3 7.72 15.35 0.02
CA ASN A 3 8.04 14.90 1.37
C ASN A 3 6.72 14.62 2.12
N VAL A 4 6.81 13.86 3.20
CA VAL A 4 5.62 13.38 3.94
C VAL A 4 4.77 14.54 4.45
N ARG A 5 5.37 15.59 4.99
CA ARG A 5 4.65 16.77 5.52
C ARG A 5 3.86 17.49 4.43
N ASP A 6 4.48 17.74 3.28
CA ASP A 6 3.81 18.44 2.16
C ASP A 6 2.69 17.57 1.57
N ILE A 7 2.87 16.24 1.52
CA ILE A 7 1.85 15.30 1.10
C ILE A 7 0.62 15.37 2.01
N ILE A 8 0.82 15.37 3.33
CA ILE A 8 -0.27 15.49 4.31
C ILE A 8 -0.99 16.82 4.12
N THR A 9 -0.24 17.93 4.09
CA THR A 9 -0.81 19.26 3.88
C THR A 9 -1.61 19.34 2.58
N PHE A 10 -1.10 18.76 1.50
CA PHE A 10 -1.82 18.71 0.22
C PHE A 10 -3.12 17.92 0.35
N ALA A 11 -3.09 16.72 0.92
CA ALA A 11 -4.27 15.87 1.06
C ALA A 11 -5.36 16.55 1.91
N GLU A 12 -4.97 17.32 2.93
CA GLU A 12 -5.89 18.05 3.81
C GLU A 12 -6.50 19.29 3.15
N THR A 13 -5.76 19.97 2.28
CA THR A 13 -6.14 21.30 1.77
C THR A 13 -6.58 21.32 0.32
N VAL A 14 -6.28 20.29 -0.46
CA VAL A 14 -6.66 20.24 -1.88
C VAL A 14 -8.17 20.30 -2.03
N PRO A 15 -8.72 21.09 -2.98
CA PRO A 15 -10.15 21.06 -3.29
C PRO A 15 -10.58 19.65 -3.74
N ILE A 16 -11.70 19.16 -3.21
CA ILE A 16 -12.21 17.81 -3.54
C ILE A 16 -12.40 17.64 -5.05
N ASP A 17 -12.96 18.65 -5.73
CA ASP A 17 -13.18 18.63 -7.19
C ASP A 17 -11.88 18.41 -7.99
N ALA A 18 -10.72 18.78 -7.44
CA ALA A 18 -9.44 18.57 -8.10
C ALA A 18 -8.96 17.11 -8.04
N ILE A 19 -9.29 16.37 -7.00
CA ILE A 19 -8.88 14.97 -6.82
C ILE A 19 -9.97 13.97 -7.21
N LEU A 20 -11.24 14.34 -7.13
CA LEU A 20 -12.39 13.48 -7.43
C LEU A 20 -12.29 12.77 -8.79
N PRO A 21 -11.93 13.42 -9.92
CA PRO A 21 -11.87 12.75 -11.20
C PRO A 21 -10.85 11.61 -11.27
N THR A 22 -9.78 11.68 -10.48
CA THR A 22 -8.70 10.68 -10.45
C THR A 22 -8.90 9.67 -9.33
N VAL A 23 -8.96 10.14 -8.10
CA VAL A 23 -9.07 9.29 -6.90
C VAL A 23 -10.45 8.63 -6.81
N GLY A 24 -11.52 9.35 -7.13
CA GLY A 24 -12.88 8.79 -7.15
C GLY A 24 -13.01 7.67 -8.18
N ARG A 25 -12.47 7.86 -9.39
CA ARG A 25 -12.41 6.80 -10.41
C ARG A 25 -11.56 5.61 -9.96
N GLN A 26 -10.45 5.86 -9.26
CA GLN A 26 -9.61 4.79 -8.71
C GLN A 26 -10.37 3.96 -7.68
N ILE A 27 -11.04 4.60 -6.75
CA ILE A 27 -11.89 3.91 -5.77
C ILE A 27 -12.96 3.09 -6.50
N GLU A 28 -13.71 3.69 -7.42
CA GLU A 28 -14.77 3.01 -8.17
C GLU A 28 -14.27 1.73 -8.85
N LYS A 29 -13.21 1.83 -9.65
CA LYS A 29 -12.72 0.69 -10.45
C LYS A 29 -12.05 -0.37 -9.60
N ASN A 30 -11.21 0.06 -8.64
CA ASN A 30 -10.44 -0.87 -7.84
C ASN A 30 -11.29 -1.60 -6.79
N THR A 31 -12.34 -0.97 -6.25
CA THR A 31 -13.31 -1.65 -5.38
C THR A 31 -14.22 -2.60 -6.14
N ALA A 32 -14.57 -2.28 -7.40
CA ALA A 32 -15.36 -3.17 -8.23
C ALA A 32 -14.65 -4.50 -8.50
N ILE A 33 -13.37 -4.49 -8.88
CA ILE A 33 -12.61 -5.74 -9.07
C ILE A 33 -12.33 -6.45 -7.73
N ALA A 34 -12.19 -5.73 -6.62
CA ALA A 34 -12.06 -6.34 -5.31
C ALA A 34 -13.35 -7.09 -4.90
N ALA A 35 -14.52 -6.49 -5.15
CA ALA A 35 -15.81 -7.14 -4.93
C ALA A 35 -15.99 -8.38 -5.82
N GLU A 36 -15.52 -8.33 -7.07
CA GLU A 36 -15.50 -9.49 -7.98
C GLU A 36 -14.62 -10.61 -7.43
N GLY A 37 -13.42 -10.27 -6.92
CA GLY A 37 -12.49 -11.22 -6.32
C GLY A 37 -13.03 -11.91 -5.07
N LEU A 38 -13.97 -11.27 -4.35
CA LEU A 38 -14.65 -11.87 -3.20
C LEU A 38 -15.90 -12.69 -3.59
N ARG A 39 -16.53 -12.35 -4.73
CA ARG A 39 -17.74 -13.01 -5.19
C ARG A 39 -17.46 -14.34 -5.86
N ASN A 40 -16.40 -14.41 -6.64
CA ASN A 40 -16.01 -15.55 -7.46
C ASN A 40 -14.64 -16.10 -7.05
N SER A 41 -14.37 -17.34 -7.43
CA SER A 41 -13.09 -18.00 -7.16
C SER A 41 -12.03 -17.51 -8.16
N TRP A 42 -10.98 -16.86 -7.65
CA TRP A 42 -9.85 -16.35 -8.41
C TRP A 42 -8.52 -16.73 -7.79
N GLY A 43 -7.66 -17.40 -8.55
CA GLY A 43 -6.32 -17.75 -8.11
C GLY A 43 -6.30 -18.58 -6.83
N ALA A 44 -5.61 -18.09 -5.81
CA ALA A 44 -5.50 -18.75 -4.51
C ALA A 44 -6.59 -18.32 -3.50
N ASN A 45 -7.53 -17.46 -3.90
CA ASN A 45 -8.61 -16.94 -3.04
C ASN A 45 -8.13 -16.36 -1.70
N ILE A 46 -7.01 -15.65 -1.71
CA ILE A 46 -6.40 -15.09 -0.49
C ILE A 46 -7.39 -14.17 0.24
N GLY A 47 -8.10 -13.31 -0.51
CA GLY A 47 -9.08 -12.41 0.07
C GLY A 47 -10.18 -13.16 0.83
N SER A 48 -10.80 -14.18 0.22
CA SER A 48 -11.85 -14.99 0.86
C SER A 48 -11.32 -15.76 2.07
N THR A 49 -10.14 -16.38 1.94
CA THR A 49 -9.48 -17.10 3.04
C THR A 49 -9.25 -16.20 4.27
N LEU A 50 -8.84 -14.95 4.06
CA LEU A 50 -8.66 -13.99 5.14
C LEU A 50 -9.99 -13.65 5.83
N LEU A 51 -11.08 -13.43 5.06
CA LEU A 51 -12.40 -13.13 5.63
C LEU A 51 -13.00 -14.30 6.41
N GLU A 52 -12.66 -15.53 6.04
CA GLU A 52 -13.05 -16.73 6.81
C GLU A 52 -12.33 -16.80 8.16
N SER A 53 -11.10 -16.27 8.26
CA SER A 53 -10.29 -16.31 9.48
C SER A 53 -10.70 -15.26 10.51
N SER A 54 -11.09 -14.06 10.09
CA SER A 54 -11.52 -12.95 10.94
C SER A 54 -12.34 -11.92 10.20
N GLN A 55 -13.20 -11.21 10.94
CA GLN A 55 -14.04 -10.12 10.45
C GLN A 55 -13.67 -8.75 11.06
N ASP A 56 -12.52 -8.63 11.72
CA ASP A 56 -12.04 -7.34 12.20
C ASP A 56 -11.73 -6.38 11.04
N TRP A 57 -11.66 -5.09 11.32
CA TRP A 57 -11.52 -4.07 10.30
C TRP A 57 -10.19 -4.16 9.52
N ALA A 58 -9.11 -4.51 10.21
CA ALA A 58 -7.79 -4.69 9.58
C ALA A 58 -7.83 -5.88 8.62
N THR A 59 -8.39 -7.01 9.04
CA THR A 59 -8.56 -8.18 8.19
C THR A 59 -9.48 -7.88 7.00
N GLN A 60 -10.58 -7.19 7.19
CA GLN A 60 -11.45 -6.80 6.06
C GLN A 60 -10.73 -5.88 5.07
N ALA A 61 -9.95 -4.90 5.53
CA ALA A 61 -9.22 -3.98 4.67
C ALA A 61 -8.21 -4.73 3.79
N ARG A 62 -7.34 -5.57 4.40
CA ARG A 62 -6.33 -6.36 3.67
C ARG A 62 -6.94 -7.43 2.77
N ALA A 63 -8.03 -8.04 3.17
CA ALA A 63 -8.73 -9.07 2.40
C ALA A 63 -9.34 -8.52 1.12
N TRP A 64 -9.98 -7.35 1.16
CA TRP A 64 -10.51 -6.68 -0.01
C TRP A 64 -9.42 -6.33 -1.02
N ALA A 65 -8.28 -5.81 -0.55
CA ALA A 65 -7.14 -5.51 -1.42
C ALA A 65 -6.55 -6.80 -2.05
N ALA A 66 -6.40 -7.87 -1.26
CA ALA A 66 -5.95 -9.16 -1.75
C ALA A 66 -6.89 -9.74 -2.81
N ALA A 67 -8.20 -9.70 -2.58
CA ALA A 67 -9.22 -10.18 -3.51
C ALA A 67 -9.17 -9.46 -4.88
N GLY A 68 -8.96 -8.14 -4.87
CA GLY A 68 -8.76 -7.40 -6.11
C GLY A 68 -7.54 -7.86 -6.90
N SER A 69 -6.47 -8.22 -6.20
CA SER A 69 -5.29 -8.82 -6.82
C SER A 69 -5.51 -10.27 -7.25
N ASP A 70 -6.24 -11.08 -6.45
CA ASP A 70 -6.62 -12.45 -6.85
C ASP A 70 -7.34 -12.42 -8.20
N ALA A 71 -8.36 -11.58 -8.37
CA ALA A 71 -9.08 -11.44 -9.63
C ALA A 71 -8.15 -10.93 -10.75
N ARG A 72 -7.42 -9.82 -10.51
CA ARG A 72 -6.57 -9.20 -11.53
C ARG A 72 -5.46 -10.14 -12.04
N MET A 73 -4.78 -10.85 -11.15
CA MET A 73 -3.64 -11.70 -11.51
C MET A 73 -4.05 -13.01 -12.18
N ASN A 74 -5.32 -13.35 -12.13
CA ASN A 74 -5.84 -14.61 -12.68
C ASN A 74 -6.82 -14.40 -13.85
N GLY A 75 -6.76 -13.26 -14.54
CA GLY A 75 -7.41 -13.06 -15.83
C GLY A 75 -8.75 -12.34 -15.79
N CYS A 76 -9.14 -11.73 -14.66
CA CYS A 76 -10.32 -10.87 -14.65
C CYS A 76 -10.12 -9.65 -15.55
N GLU A 77 -11.02 -9.44 -16.50
CA GLU A 77 -10.91 -8.38 -17.52
C GLU A 77 -11.37 -6.98 -17.01
N MET A 78 -11.82 -6.89 -15.76
CA MET A 78 -12.27 -5.61 -15.19
C MET A 78 -11.11 -4.61 -15.13
N PRO A 79 -11.37 -3.33 -15.48
CA PRO A 79 -10.34 -2.30 -15.47
C PRO A 79 -9.94 -1.93 -14.04
N VAL A 80 -8.66 -1.57 -13.88
CA VAL A 80 -8.10 -1.00 -12.64
C VAL A 80 -7.41 0.32 -12.90
N VAL A 81 -7.42 1.20 -11.91
CA VAL A 81 -6.59 2.42 -11.93
C VAL A 81 -5.27 2.13 -11.24
N ILE A 82 -4.19 2.47 -11.93
CA ILE A 82 -2.81 2.16 -11.51
C ILE A 82 -2.23 3.28 -10.62
N VAL A 83 -1.30 2.90 -9.75
CA VAL A 83 -0.38 3.84 -9.08
C VAL A 83 1.05 3.40 -9.40
N SER A 84 1.93 4.35 -9.67
CA SER A 84 3.35 4.11 -10.00
C SER A 84 3.60 2.99 -11.03
N GLY A 85 2.72 2.88 -12.03
CA GLY A 85 2.87 1.94 -13.15
C GLY A 85 2.36 0.52 -12.89
N SER A 86 1.64 0.26 -11.79
CA SER A 86 1.09 -1.07 -11.47
C SER A 86 -0.35 -1.01 -10.98
N GLY A 87 -1.20 -1.90 -11.52
CA GLY A 87 -2.58 -2.05 -11.06
C GLY A 87 -2.66 -2.61 -9.64
N ASN A 88 -1.77 -3.54 -9.27
CA ASN A 88 -1.70 -4.05 -7.90
C ASN A 88 -1.35 -2.95 -6.91
N GLN A 89 -0.46 -2.01 -7.26
CA GLN A 89 -0.18 -0.86 -6.40
C GLN A 89 -1.40 0.05 -6.27
N GLY A 90 -2.14 0.30 -7.38
CA GLY A 90 -3.36 1.09 -7.34
C GLY A 90 -4.45 0.46 -6.46
N ILE A 91 -4.67 -0.86 -6.58
CA ILE A 91 -5.59 -1.61 -5.72
C ILE A 91 -5.16 -1.50 -4.24
N THR A 92 -3.88 -1.72 -3.97
CA THR A 92 -3.35 -1.74 -2.60
C THR A 92 -3.38 -0.37 -1.94
N ALA A 93 -3.12 0.70 -2.68
CA ALA A 93 -3.16 2.05 -2.13
C ALA A 93 -4.60 2.55 -1.87
N SER A 94 -5.60 2.08 -2.63
CA SER A 94 -6.97 2.62 -2.53
C SER A 94 -7.95 1.73 -1.77
N VAL A 95 -8.02 0.44 -2.10
CA VAL A 95 -9.08 -0.45 -1.60
C VAL A 95 -9.08 -0.62 -0.08
N PRO A 96 -7.94 -0.88 0.59
CA PRO A 96 -7.94 -1.05 2.04
C PRO A 96 -8.28 0.24 2.78
N VAL A 97 -7.84 1.40 2.28
CA VAL A 97 -8.16 2.71 2.86
C VAL A 97 -9.66 3.00 2.73
N TRP A 98 -10.22 2.80 1.54
CA TRP A 98 -11.66 2.93 1.30
C TRP A 98 -12.45 1.99 2.20
N LYS A 99 -12.07 0.69 2.26
CA LYS A 99 -12.79 -0.30 3.07
C LYS A 99 -12.76 0.05 4.56
N TYR A 100 -11.59 0.43 5.07
CA TYR A 100 -11.44 0.84 6.46
C TYR A 100 -12.26 2.09 6.78
N GLY A 101 -12.20 3.11 5.91
CA GLY A 101 -12.98 4.33 6.04
C GLY A 101 -14.50 4.08 6.07
N LYS A 102 -14.99 3.18 5.19
CA LYS A 102 -16.41 2.77 5.20
C LYS A 102 -16.82 2.07 6.50
N LEU A 103 -15.96 1.21 7.04
CA LEU A 103 -16.20 0.54 8.32
C LEU A 103 -16.20 1.52 9.50
N MET A 104 -15.40 2.58 9.45
CA MET A 104 -15.40 3.66 10.43
C MET A 104 -16.63 4.57 10.33
N GLY A 105 -17.36 4.54 9.22
CA GLY A 105 -18.45 5.49 8.95
C GLY A 105 -17.96 6.86 8.48
N ALA A 106 -16.73 6.97 7.96
CA ALA A 106 -16.21 8.21 7.37
C ALA A 106 -17.00 8.60 6.12
N ASP A 107 -17.16 9.91 5.89
CA ASP A 107 -17.80 10.43 4.67
C ASP A 107 -16.90 10.24 3.44
N ASP A 108 -17.50 10.41 2.25
CA ASP A 108 -16.80 10.16 0.99
C ASP A 108 -15.64 11.13 0.75
N ASP A 109 -15.76 12.39 1.16
CA ASP A 109 -14.69 13.39 1.02
C ASP A 109 -13.49 13.05 1.91
N THR A 110 -13.73 12.63 3.13
CA THR A 110 -12.70 12.15 4.06
C THR A 110 -11.99 10.92 3.49
N ILE A 111 -12.73 9.96 2.94
CA ILE A 111 -12.15 8.77 2.30
C ILE A 111 -11.33 9.15 1.07
N LEU A 112 -11.80 10.07 0.22
CA LEU A 112 -11.06 10.58 -0.93
C LEU A 112 -9.71 11.18 -0.52
N ARG A 113 -9.69 12.00 0.52
CA ARG A 113 -8.44 12.59 1.06
C ARG A 113 -7.48 11.52 1.57
N ALA A 114 -7.97 10.55 2.31
CA ALA A 114 -7.16 9.45 2.84
C ALA A 114 -6.55 8.59 1.73
N VAL A 115 -7.30 8.30 0.66
CA VAL A 115 -6.78 7.58 -0.51
C VAL A 115 -5.77 8.45 -1.27
N CYS A 116 -6.02 9.75 -1.43
CA CYS A 116 -5.08 10.68 -2.03
C CYS A 116 -3.74 10.69 -1.26
N LEU A 117 -3.78 10.76 0.07
CA LEU A 117 -2.60 10.66 0.93
C LEU A 117 -1.85 9.33 0.71
N SER A 118 -2.56 8.21 0.73
CA SER A 118 -2.02 6.87 0.48
C SER A 118 -1.31 6.78 -0.87
N ASP A 119 -1.92 7.30 -1.93
CA ASP A 119 -1.36 7.32 -3.28
C ASP A 119 -0.05 8.13 -3.32
N LEU A 120 -0.05 9.33 -2.73
CA LEU A 120 1.11 10.22 -2.74
C LEU A 120 2.27 9.67 -1.91
N ILE A 121 2.00 9.06 -0.75
CA ILE A 121 3.03 8.35 0.03
C ILE A 121 3.59 7.16 -0.75
N THR A 122 2.73 6.40 -1.45
CA THR A 122 3.17 5.31 -2.33
C THR A 122 4.08 5.83 -3.44
N ILE A 123 3.70 6.91 -4.13
CA ILE A 123 4.48 7.54 -5.19
C ILE A 123 5.81 8.07 -4.64
N HIS A 124 5.80 8.70 -3.48
CA HIS A 124 6.99 9.23 -2.84
C HIS A 124 8.03 8.13 -2.58
N GLN A 125 7.65 7.01 -1.96
CA GLN A 125 8.52 5.86 -1.78
C GLN A 125 9.03 5.32 -3.13
N LYS A 126 8.15 5.22 -4.13
CA LYS A 126 8.48 4.68 -5.46
C LYS A 126 9.42 5.58 -6.27
N THR A 127 9.53 6.85 -5.96
CA THR A 127 10.44 7.78 -6.66
C THR A 127 11.90 7.33 -6.54
N GLY A 128 12.33 6.87 -5.36
CA GLY A 128 13.67 6.34 -5.14
C GLY A 128 13.87 4.89 -5.62
N ILE A 129 12.83 4.07 -5.56
CA ILE A 129 12.86 2.65 -5.95
C ILE A 129 12.91 2.48 -7.48
N GLY A 130 12.21 3.34 -8.22
CA GLY A 130 12.03 3.21 -9.67
C GLY A 130 10.81 2.35 -10.05
N ARG A 131 10.49 2.31 -11.36
CA ARG A 131 9.28 1.63 -11.86
C ARG A 131 9.38 0.12 -11.81
N LEU A 132 10.55 -0.43 -12.16
CA LEU A 132 10.87 -1.86 -12.13
C LEU A 132 12.00 -2.07 -11.13
N SER A 133 11.81 -2.98 -10.19
CA SER A 133 12.78 -3.33 -9.16
C SER A 133 12.38 -4.64 -8.50
N ALA A 134 13.34 -5.40 -8.05
CA ALA A 134 13.11 -6.55 -7.16
C ALA A 134 12.49 -6.14 -5.82
N TYR A 135 12.52 -4.88 -5.44
CA TYR A 135 11.76 -4.37 -4.29
C TYR A 135 10.27 -4.31 -4.62
N CYS A 136 9.45 -5.01 -3.88
CA CYS A 136 8.03 -5.17 -4.19
C CYS A 136 7.25 -3.86 -4.07
N GLY A 137 6.75 -3.33 -5.20
CA GLY A 137 5.95 -2.10 -5.23
C GLY A 137 4.59 -2.22 -4.52
N ALA A 138 4.01 -3.43 -4.44
CA ALA A 138 2.78 -3.65 -3.69
C ALA A 138 3.00 -3.46 -2.18
N VAL A 139 4.21 -3.74 -1.69
CA VAL A 139 4.58 -3.47 -0.30
C VAL A 139 4.62 -1.97 -0.02
N SER A 140 5.27 -1.18 -0.90
CA SER A 140 5.26 0.29 -0.75
C SER A 140 3.84 0.86 -0.74
N ALA A 141 2.94 0.29 -1.56
CA ALA A 141 1.53 0.67 -1.57
C ALA A 141 0.79 0.24 -0.29
N GLY A 142 1.15 -0.91 0.30
CA GLY A 142 0.62 -1.33 1.61
C GLY A 142 1.03 -0.39 2.74
N VAL A 143 2.29 0.05 2.73
CA VAL A 143 2.78 1.10 3.66
C VAL A 143 2.00 2.41 3.45
N GLY A 144 1.81 2.84 2.18
CA GLY A 144 0.99 4.01 1.86
C GLY A 144 -0.45 3.88 2.37
N ALA A 145 -1.06 2.70 2.20
CA ALA A 145 -2.39 2.41 2.71
C ALA A 145 -2.45 2.49 4.25
N GLY A 146 -1.41 1.98 4.94
CA GLY A 146 -1.27 2.14 6.39
C GLY A 146 -1.26 3.62 6.82
N CYS A 147 -0.53 4.46 6.11
CA CYS A 147 -0.51 5.91 6.34
C CYS A 147 -1.89 6.56 6.13
N GLY A 148 -2.62 6.17 5.05
CA GLY A 148 -3.98 6.63 4.80
C GLY A 148 -4.96 6.20 5.91
N ILE A 149 -4.85 4.97 6.40
CA ILE A 149 -5.65 4.45 7.51
C ILE A 149 -5.27 5.16 8.83
N ALA A 150 -3.97 5.40 9.08
CA ALA A 150 -3.51 6.15 10.23
C ALA A 150 -4.12 7.56 10.27
N TRP A 151 -4.13 8.25 9.12
CA TRP A 151 -4.75 9.56 8.99
C TRP A 151 -6.26 9.51 9.26
N LEU A 152 -6.99 8.52 8.73
CA LEU A 152 -8.41 8.30 9.06
C LEU A 152 -8.64 8.12 10.57
N ARG A 153 -7.69 7.53 11.28
CA ARG A 153 -7.73 7.31 12.72
C ARG A 153 -7.25 8.52 13.55
N GLY A 154 -6.97 9.65 12.88
CA GLY A 154 -6.59 10.92 13.51
C GLY A 154 -5.10 11.11 13.76
N ALA A 155 -4.24 10.32 13.10
CA ALA A 155 -2.80 10.51 13.18
C ALA A 155 -2.39 11.87 12.59
N ASP A 156 -1.54 12.58 13.31
CA ASP A 156 -0.84 13.77 12.84
C ASP A 156 0.39 13.42 11.98
N CYS A 157 1.17 14.42 11.62
CA CYS A 157 2.38 14.24 10.81
C CYS A 157 3.40 13.29 11.47
N GLU A 158 3.53 13.32 12.78
CA GLU A 158 4.43 12.44 13.53
C GLU A 158 3.93 11.01 13.48
N GLY A 159 2.63 10.78 13.75
CA GLY A 159 2.01 9.46 13.69
C GLY A 159 2.06 8.82 12.30
N ILE A 160 1.89 9.61 11.23
CA ILE A 160 2.03 9.14 9.85
C ILE A 160 3.47 8.79 9.53
N SER A 161 4.44 9.60 9.97
CA SER A 161 5.87 9.34 9.77
C SER A 161 6.29 8.03 10.44
N HIS A 162 5.94 7.85 11.70
CA HIS A 162 6.23 6.60 12.42
C HIS A 162 5.48 5.39 11.86
N THR A 163 4.26 5.57 11.36
CA THR A 163 3.54 4.50 10.65
C THR A 163 4.34 4.01 9.44
N LEU A 164 4.88 4.93 8.64
CA LEU A 164 5.71 4.59 7.48
C LEU A 164 7.00 3.88 7.92
N GLU A 165 7.73 4.44 8.88
CA GLU A 165 8.99 3.90 9.39
C GLU A 165 8.82 2.49 9.97
N ASN A 166 7.84 2.31 10.87
CA ASN A 166 7.52 1.02 11.47
C ASN A 166 7.17 -0.02 10.40
N ALA A 167 6.28 0.33 9.45
CA ALA A 167 5.87 -0.56 8.38
C ALA A 167 7.05 -0.97 7.47
N VAL A 168 7.90 -0.02 7.09
CA VAL A 168 9.09 -0.28 6.28
C VAL A 168 10.07 -1.19 7.00
N ALA A 169 10.31 -0.96 8.30
CA ALA A 169 11.19 -1.83 9.10
C ALA A 169 10.73 -3.30 9.09
N MET A 170 9.40 -3.53 9.11
CA MET A 170 8.82 -4.88 9.13
C MET A 170 8.84 -5.59 7.77
N ILE A 171 8.63 -4.86 6.66
CA ILE A 171 8.28 -5.49 5.37
C ILE A 171 9.30 -5.24 4.24
N SER A 172 10.34 -4.47 4.46
CA SER A 172 11.28 -4.06 3.41
C SER A 172 12.07 -5.19 2.74
N GLY A 173 12.02 -6.40 3.25
CA GLY A 173 12.65 -7.58 2.64
C GLY A 173 11.81 -8.31 1.59
N CYS A 174 10.59 -7.88 1.30
CA CYS A 174 9.71 -8.55 0.35
C CYS A 174 10.13 -8.28 -1.09
N ILE A 175 10.51 -9.34 -1.83
CA ILE A 175 10.93 -9.25 -3.22
C ILE A 175 9.75 -9.31 -4.19
N CYS A 176 9.91 -8.66 -5.36
CA CYS A 176 9.03 -8.76 -6.52
C CYS A 176 9.60 -9.79 -7.51
N ASP A 177 8.89 -10.89 -7.67
CA ASP A 177 9.18 -11.98 -8.60
C ASP A 177 8.22 -12.00 -9.80
N GLY A 178 7.72 -10.82 -10.19
CA GLY A 178 6.79 -10.62 -11.29
C GLY A 178 5.32 -10.60 -10.86
N ALA A 179 4.44 -10.32 -11.83
CA ALA A 179 2.98 -10.29 -11.62
C ALA A 179 2.42 -11.72 -11.57
N LYS A 180 2.12 -12.23 -10.40
CA LYS A 180 1.73 -13.60 -10.11
C LYS A 180 0.57 -13.67 -9.13
N ALA A 181 -0.08 -14.82 -9.02
CA ALA A 181 -1.14 -15.07 -8.02
C ALA A 181 -0.68 -14.77 -6.59
N SER A 182 0.60 -15.03 -6.27
CA SER A 182 1.19 -14.71 -4.95
C SER A 182 1.21 -13.22 -4.61
N CYS A 183 0.96 -12.31 -5.56
CA CYS A 183 0.84 -10.89 -5.26
C CYS A 183 -0.26 -10.59 -4.25
N ALA A 184 -1.37 -11.34 -4.26
CA ALA A 184 -2.47 -11.13 -3.32
C ALA A 184 -2.03 -11.28 -1.86
N SER A 185 -1.22 -12.30 -1.56
CA SER A 185 -0.69 -12.49 -0.19
C SER A 185 0.33 -11.42 0.19
N LYS A 186 1.21 -11.00 -0.75
CA LYS A 186 2.17 -9.90 -0.50
C LYS A 186 1.45 -8.57 -0.23
N ILE A 187 0.34 -8.32 -0.93
CA ILE A 187 -0.54 -7.16 -0.70
C ILE A 187 -1.14 -7.23 0.71
N ALA A 188 -1.73 -8.36 1.08
CA ALA A 188 -2.31 -8.53 2.42
C ALA A 188 -1.27 -8.28 3.52
N MET A 189 -0.05 -8.82 3.38
CA MET A 189 1.05 -8.59 4.32
C MET A 189 1.47 -7.12 4.37
N GLY A 190 1.59 -6.45 3.21
CA GLY A 190 1.97 -5.04 3.17
C GLY A 190 0.97 -4.13 3.85
N VAL A 191 -0.34 -4.36 3.65
CA VAL A 191 -1.42 -3.62 4.32
C VAL A 191 -1.42 -3.90 5.83
N ASP A 192 -1.22 -5.17 6.21
CA ASP A 192 -1.15 -5.57 7.62
C ASP A 192 0.00 -4.87 8.36
N CYS A 193 1.19 -4.87 7.76
CA CYS A 193 2.34 -4.12 8.31
C CYS A 193 2.08 -2.61 8.39
N GLY A 194 1.35 -2.05 7.41
CA GLY A 194 0.96 -0.64 7.44
C GLY A 194 0.05 -0.31 8.62
N ILE A 195 -0.97 -1.14 8.87
CA ILE A 195 -1.90 -0.97 10.00
C ILE A 195 -1.17 -1.19 11.33
N LEU A 196 -0.38 -2.26 11.43
CA LEU A 196 0.41 -2.57 12.62
C LEU A 196 1.41 -1.44 12.93
N GLY A 197 1.99 -0.80 11.89
CA GLY A 197 2.90 0.33 12.06
C GLY A 197 2.26 1.48 12.81
N TYR A 198 1.00 1.79 12.52
CA TYR A 198 0.24 2.78 13.28
C TYR A 198 -0.15 2.29 14.66
N ASP A 199 -0.58 1.04 14.80
CA ASP A 199 -0.95 0.48 16.11
C ASP A 199 0.24 0.50 17.09
N MET A 200 1.45 0.26 16.60
CA MET A 200 2.68 0.41 17.38
C MET A 200 2.87 1.86 17.86
N TYR A 201 2.76 2.83 16.96
CA TYR A 201 2.86 4.27 17.31
C TYR A 201 1.81 4.65 18.36
N ALA A 202 0.55 4.30 18.13
CA ALA A 202 -0.56 4.60 19.03
C ALA A 202 -0.38 3.96 20.43
N GLY A 203 0.32 2.82 20.49
CA GLY A 203 0.72 2.14 21.73
C GLY A 203 2.01 2.69 22.36
N GLY A 204 2.63 3.73 21.79
CA GLY A 204 3.87 4.33 22.29
C GLY A 204 5.13 3.49 21.96
N ASN A 205 5.05 2.58 20.98
CA ASN A 205 6.13 1.68 20.59
C ASN A 205 6.56 1.99 19.15
N ASN A 206 7.80 2.41 18.96
CA ASN A 206 8.36 2.69 17.63
C ASN A 206 9.73 2.05 17.49
N PHE A 207 10.06 1.65 16.28
CA PHE A 207 11.45 1.44 15.90
C PHE A 207 12.21 2.77 15.89
N ARG A 208 13.53 2.72 16.01
CA ARG A 208 14.38 3.89 16.18
C ARG A 208 15.37 4.04 15.05
N PRO A 209 15.89 5.24 14.81
CA PRO A 209 17.02 5.46 13.91
C PRO A 209 18.16 4.47 14.21
N GLY A 210 18.62 3.77 13.17
CA GLY A 210 19.65 2.72 13.29
C GLY A 210 19.08 1.31 13.48
N ASP A 211 17.79 1.12 13.65
CA ASP A 211 17.16 -0.20 13.57
C ASP A 211 17.10 -0.63 12.08
N GLY A 212 18.12 -1.34 11.65
CA GLY A 212 18.25 -1.80 10.27
C GLY A 212 18.41 -0.64 9.28
N ILE A 213 17.45 -0.49 8.37
CA ILE A 213 17.48 0.52 7.29
C ILE A 213 16.85 1.85 7.66
N LEU A 214 16.32 1.99 8.89
CA LEU A 214 15.72 3.24 9.33
C LEU A 214 16.76 4.36 9.43
N GLY A 215 16.42 5.52 8.84
CA GLY A 215 17.22 6.72 8.87
C GLY A 215 17.00 7.56 10.13
N ASN A 216 17.54 8.78 10.14
CA ASN A 216 17.33 9.71 11.25
C ASN A 216 15.91 10.29 11.30
N ASP A 217 15.23 10.30 10.16
CA ASP A 217 13.85 10.72 9.98
C ASP A 217 13.18 9.90 8.85
N VAL A 218 11.91 10.17 8.63
CA VAL A 218 11.10 9.48 7.61
C VAL A 218 11.64 9.67 6.19
N GLU A 219 12.19 10.84 5.87
CA GLU A 219 12.75 11.12 4.54
C GLU A 219 14.07 10.38 4.32
N ASP A 220 14.89 10.28 5.35
CA ASP A 220 16.11 9.46 5.34
C ASP A 220 15.76 7.98 5.16
N THR A 221 14.71 7.52 5.83
CA THR A 221 14.20 6.14 5.70
C THR A 221 13.72 5.86 4.28
N VAL A 222 12.92 6.74 3.68
CA VAL A 222 12.47 6.62 2.28
C VAL A 222 13.66 6.61 1.31
N ARG A 223 14.67 7.45 1.55
CA ARG A 223 15.89 7.49 0.74
C ARG A 223 16.69 6.18 0.87
N ASN A 224 16.84 5.64 2.08
CA ASN A 224 17.54 4.37 2.31
C ASN A 224 16.85 3.20 1.58
N VAL A 225 15.54 3.13 1.61
CA VAL A 225 14.75 2.17 0.81
C VAL A 225 15.04 2.32 -0.68
N GLY A 226 15.05 3.57 -1.17
CA GLY A 226 15.37 3.86 -2.57
C GLY A 226 16.78 3.36 -2.96
N VAL A 227 17.79 3.62 -2.13
CA VAL A 227 19.17 3.14 -2.36
C VAL A 227 19.23 1.61 -2.34
N LEU A 228 18.63 0.97 -1.34
CA LEU A 228 18.57 -0.49 -1.27
C LEU A 228 17.92 -1.09 -2.52
N ALA A 229 16.78 -0.54 -2.96
CA ALA A 229 16.06 -1.05 -4.12
C ALA A 229 16.81 -0.81 -5.44
N ALA A 230 17.31 0.40 -5.67
CA ALA A 230 17.91 0.78 -6.95
C ALA A 230 19.33 0.24 -7.13
N GLN A 231 20.09 0.11 -6.03
CA GLN A 231 21.47 -0.31 -6.06
C GLN A 231 21.66 -1.72 -5.48
N GLY A 232 21.17 -1.95 -4.25
CA GLY A 232 21.38 -3.20 -3.53
C GLY A 232 20.66 -4.40 -4.17
N MET A 233 19.46 -4.20 -4.70
CA MET A 233 18.66 -5.29 -5.28
C MET A 233 18.87 -5.47 -6.79
N ARG A 234 19.82 -4.80 -7.41
CA ARG A 234 20.07 -4.89 -8.85
C ARG A 234 20.49 -6.30 -9.28
N GLU A 235 21.34 -6.97 -8.52
CA GLU A 235 21.74 -8.35 -8.79
C GLU A 235 20.61 -9.32 -8.46
N THR A 236 19.85 -9.07 -7.40
CA THR A 236 18.65 -9.83 -7.05
C THR A 236 17.66 -9.84 -8.20
N ASP A 237 17.43 -8.69 -8.85
CA ASP A 237 16.53 -8.55 -10.00
C ASP A 237 17.00 -9.43 -11.18
N ARG A 238 18.29 -9.41 -11.49
CA ARG A 238 18.89 -10.26 -12.54
C ARG A 238 18.73 -11.75 -12.26
N VAL A 239 18.97 -12.17 -11.00
CA VAL A 239 18.81 -13.57 -10.58
C VAL A 239 17.37 -14.01 -10.69
N ILE A 240 16.41 -13.17 -10.25
CA ILE A 240 14.99 -13.45 -10.37
C ILE A 240 14.59 -13.62 -11.86
N LEU A 241 15.02 -12.71 -12.73
CA LEU A 241 14.74 -12.78 -14.17
C LEU A 241 15.29 -14.08 -14.77
N LYS A 242 16.52 -14.48 -14.40
CA LYS A 242 17.10 -15.73 -14.84
C LYS A 242 16.26 -16.93 -14.42
N ILE A 243 15.87 -17.03 -13.15
CA ILE A 243 15.01 -18.11 -12.63
C ILE A 243 13.67 -18.18 -13.36
N MET A 244 13.11 -17.04 -13.75
CA MET A 244 11.81 -16.97 -14.43
C MET A 244 11.86 -17.36 -15.91
N THR A 245 13.04 -17.38 -16.53
CA THR A 245 13.23 -17.62 -17.97
C THR A 245 13.90 -18.96 -18.29
N GLU A 246 14.44 -19.66 -17.32
CA GLU A 246 14.93 -21.04 -17.39
C GLU A 246 13.82 -22.05 -17.09
#